data_f8b0e59d0fdf7d0ba6ccea64e93c62c6
#
_entry.id   f8b0e59d0fdf7d0ba6ccea64e93c62c6
#
_cell.length_a   1.000
_cell.length_b   1.000
_cell.length_c   1.000
_cell.angle_alpha   90.00
_cell.angle_beta   90.00
_cell.angle_gamma   90.00
#
_symmetry.space_group_name_H-M   'P 1'
#
loop_
_entity.id
_entity.type
_entity.pdbx_description
1 polymer ?
#
loop_
_entity_poly.entity_id
_entity_poly.type
_entity_poly.pdbx_seq_one_letter_code
_entity_poly.pdbx_strand_id
1 'polypeptide(L)'
;LIGIAAAALITTSAVAPANAQMFGPGNGLVNDAAHALDREKWDKGVGLARQALRSGSLTPTNVPAALNNLCIGLTGQGHYDEALETCNRAIGKKPREWSFYNNRANIHFYQEKYDRALSDYYKALTFSPGDDVLITNISLTLRTRKKAAERVGAEGKIEQQS
;
A
#
# COMPACT_ATOMS: atom_id res chain seq x y z
N LEU A 1 2.52 20.96 27.57
CA LEU A 1 3.06 20.95 26.20
C LEU A 1 3.60 19.56 25.96
N ILE A 2 2.72 18.66 25.49
CA ILE A 2 3.08 17.30 25.13
C ILE A 2 3.73 17.40 23.75
N GLY A 3 5.03 17.16 23.72
CA GLY A 3 5.80 17.10 22.49
C GLY A 3 5.24 16.01 21.58
N ILE A 4 4.82 16.40 20.39
CA ILE A 4 4.53 15.50 19.28
C ILE A 4 5.84 14.77 19.02
N ALA A 5 5.90 13.50 19.45
CA ALA A 5 7.01 12.62 19.08
C ALA A 5 7.08 12.62 17.56
N ALA A 6 8.21 13.05 17.04
CA ALA A 6 8.53 13.02 15.64
C ALA A 6 8.17 11.63 15.11
N ALA A 7 7.17 11.58 14.24
CA ALA A 7 6.98 10.44 13.38
C ALA A 7 8.34 10.24 12.68
N ALA A 8 9.05 9.18 13.07
CA ALA A 8 10.27 8.81 12.38
C ALA A 8 9.90 8.79 10.90
N LEU A 9 10.59 9.60 10.13
CA LEU A 9 10.57 9.55 8.68
C LEU A 9 10.88 8.09 8.29
N ILE A 10 9.82 7.29 8.21
CA ILE A 10 9.88 6.05 7.48
C ILE A 10 10.05 6.54 6.05
N THR A 11 11.28 6.57 5.59
CA THR A 11 11.57 6.84 4.19
C THR A 11 10.64 5.94 3.38
N THR A 12 9.87 6.52 2.48
CA THR A 12 8.87 5.86 1.65
C THR A 12 9.41 4.66 0.86
N SER A 13 10.72 4.51 0.80
CA SER A 13 11.45 3.35 0.28
C SER A 13 11.36 2.08 1.15
N ALA A 14 10.82 2.14 2.37
CA ALA A 14 10.78 0.97 3.26
C ALA A 14 9.66 -0.02 2.92
N VAL A 15 8.60 0.45 2.29
CA VAL A 15 7.48 -0.38 1.82
C VAL A 15 7.31 -0.07 0.33
N ALA A 16 8.08 -0.78 -0.50
CA ALA A 16 8.02 -0.57 -1.94
C ALA A 16 6.63 -0.95 -2.46
N PRO A 17 5.90 -0.04 -3.12
CA PRO A 17 4.74 -0.43 -3.89
C PRO A 17 5.19 -1.41 -4.97
N ALA A 18 4.42 -2.46 -5.21
CA ALA A 18 4.60 -3.21 -6.43
C ALA A 18 4.34 -2.23 -7.59
N ASN A 19 5.30 -2.13 -8.49
CA ASN A 19 5.36 -1.16 -9.58
C ASN A 19 3.98 -0.85 -10.15
N ALA A 20 3.72 0.44 -10.34
CA ALA A 20 2.57 0.87 -11.11
C ALA A 20 2.66 0.21 -12.50
N GLN A 21 1.72 -0.70 -12.78
CA GLN A 21 1.81 -1.52 -13.98
C GLN A 21 1.56 -0.66 -15.22
N MET A 22 2.54 -0.61 -16.11
CA MET A 22 2.40 -0.03 -17.43
C MET A 22 1.69 -1.04 -18.36
N PHE A 23 0.64 -0.57 -19.03
CA PHE A 23 -0.11 -1.34 -20.01
C PHE A 23 0.08 -0.73 -21.40
N GLY A 24 -0.01 -1.56 -22.44
CA GLY A 24 0.27 -1.22 -23.82
C GLY A 24 -0.55 -0.04 -24.40
N PRO A 25 -0.35 0.29 -25.69
CA PRO A 25 -0.97 1.45 -26.34
C PRO A 25 -2.50 1.39 -26.25
N GLY A 26 -3.12 2.45 -25.75
CA GLY A 26 -4.57 2.58 -25.50
C GLY A 26 -4.97 2.94 -24.09
N ASN A 27 -4.03 2.93 -23.13
CA ASN A 27 -4.29 3.24 -21.72
C ASN A 27 -3.45 4.42 -21.20
N GLY A 28 -3.34 5.48 -21.97
CA GLY A 28 -2.52 6.66 -21.63
C GLY A 28 -2.73 7.12 -20.20
N LEU A 29 -3.99 7.30 -19.76
CA LEU A 29 -4.28 7.75 -18.39
C LEU A 29 -3.81 6.77 -17.30
N VAL A 30 -3.86 5.46 -17.55
CA VAL A 30 -3.38 4.45 -16.58
C VAL A 30 -1.86 4.49 -16.48
N ASN A 31 -1.17 4.60 -17.62
CA ASN A 31 0.28 4.71 -17.66
C ASN A 31 0.75 6.04 -17.07
N ASP A 32 0.08 7.14 -17.39
CA ASP A 32 0.41 8.47 -16.86
C ASP A 32 0.19 8.53 -15.34
N ALA A 33 -0.85 7.87 -14.84
CA ALA A 33 -1.08 7.70 -13.41
C ALA A 33 0.09 6.94 -12.76
N ALA A 34 0.49 5.80 -13.34
CA ALA A 34 1.62 5.02 -12.87
C ALA A 34 2.91 5.85 -12.80
N HIS A 35 3.25 6.55 -13.88
CA HIS A 35 4.43 7.43 -13.92
C HIS A 35 4.37 8.59 -12.90
N ALA A 36 3.18 9.11 -12.60
CA ALA A 36 3.03 10.13 -11.58
C ALA A 36 3.29 9.54 -10.17
N LEU A 37 2.78 8.33 -9.90
CA LEU A 37 2.93 7.63 -8.62
C LEU A 37 4.38 7.21 -8.37
N ASP A 38 5.09 6.73 -9.38
CA ASP A 38 6.52 6.38 -9.29
C ASP A 38 7.40 7.58 -8.89
N ARG A 39 6.90 8.80 -9.12
CA ARG A 39 7.54 10.05 -8.73
C ARG A 39 6.91 10.71 -7.49
N GLU A 40 6.14 9.94 -6.73
CA GLU A 40 5.43 10.37 -5.52
C GLU A 40 4.50 11.59 -5.74
N LYS A 41 4.06 11.83 -7.00
CA LYS A 41 3.09 12.87 -7.32
C LYS A 41 1.67 12.36 -7.08
N TRP A 42 1.35 12.14 -5.80
CA TRP A 42 0.15 11.45 -5.36
C TRP A 42 -1.13 12.07 -5.91
N ASP A 43 -1.30 13.40 -5.80
CA ASP A 43 -2.50 14.11 -6.29
C ASP A 43 -2.71 13.91 -7.80
N LYS A 44 -1.62 14.02 -8.58
CA LYS A 44 -1.67 13.80 -10.01
C LYS A 44 -2.01 12.36 -10.35
N GLY A 45 -1.36 11.40 -9.67
CA GLY A 45 -1.61 9.96 -9.85
C GLY A 45 -3.05 9.59 -9.56
N VAL A 46 -3.59 10.04 -8.43
CA VAL A 46 -4.99 9.85 -8.04
C VAL A 46 -5.96 10.49 -9.05
N GLY A 47 -5.69 11.72 -9.48
CA GLY A 47 -6.50 12.41 -10.46
C GLY A 47 -6.59 11.65 -11.79
N LEU A 48 -5.45 11.21 -12.32
CA LEU A 48 -5.36 10.44 -13.57
C LEU A 48 -6.02 9.06 -13.45
N ALA A 49 -5.81 8.35 -12.35
CA ALA A 49 -6.44 7.05 -12.12
C ALA A 49 -7.98 7.17 -12.02
N ARG A 50 -8.48 8.17 -11.30
CA ARG A 50 -9.92 8.47 -11.25
C ARG A 50 -10.47 8.86 -12.62
N GLN A 51 -9.74 9.66 -13.40
CA GLN A 51 -10.12 10.03 -14.76
C GLN A 51 -10.20 8.80 -15.65
N ALA A 52 -9.21 7.90 -15.60
CA ALA A 52 -9.21 6.64 -16.33
C ALA A 52 -10.45 5.80 -16.02
N LEU A 53 -10.76 5.62 -14.73
CA LEU A 53 -11.91 4.84 -14.27
C LEU A 53 -13.27 5.43 -14.70
N ARG A 54 -13.37 6.76 -14.85
CA ARG A 54 -14.61 7.45 -15.31
C ARG A 54 -14.73 7.55 -16.82
N SER A 55 -13.65 7.37 -17.56
CA SER A 55 -13.65 7.61 -19.03
C SER A 55 -14.53 6.65 -19.83
N GLY A 56 -14.90 5.50 -19.24
CA GLY A 56 -15.62 4.43 -19.93
C GLY A 56 -14.81 3.75 -21.04
N SER A 57 -13.56 4.17 -21.26
CA SER A 57 -12.69 3.67 -22.33
C SER A 57 -11.78 2.51 -21.90
N LEU A 58 -11.77 2.17 -20.59
CA LEU A 58 -10.95 1.07 -20.10
C LEU A 58 -11.54 -0.28 -20.52
N THR A 59 -10.67 -1.12 -21.06
CA THR A 59 -11.02 -2.53 -21.24
C THR A 59 -11.15 -3.22 -19.87
N PRO A 60 -11.94 -4.30 -19.75
CA PRO A 60 -12.08 -5.06 -18.52
C PRO A 60 -10.73 -5.52 -17.93
N THR A 61 -9.72 -5.74 -18.79
CA THR A 61 -8.38 -6.16 -18.42
C THR A 61 -7.56 -5.03 -17.77
N ASN A 62 -7.91 -3.77 -18.02
CA ASN A 62 -7.16 -2.60 -17.55
C ASN A 62 -7.79 -1.92 -16.33
N VAL A 63 -9.05 -2.20 -16.04
CA VAL A 63 -9.73 -1.71 -14.82
C VAL A 63 -8.97 -2.08 -13.56
N PRO A 64 -8.46 -3.33 -13.38
CA PRO A 64 -7.69 -3.67 -12.17
C PRO A 64 -6.44 -2.83 -11.99
N ALA A 65 -5.74 -2.48 -13.06
CA ALA A 65 -4.56 -1.64 -13.00
C ALA A 65 -4.89 -0.19 -12.61
N ALA A 66 -5.94 0.38 -13.19
CA ALA A 66 -6.41 1.71 -12.79
C ALA A 66 -6.83 1.76 -11.33
N LEU A 67 -7.50 0.71 -10.82
CA LEU A 67 -7.84 0.57 -9.40
C LEU A 67 -6.58 0.44 -8.54
N ASN A 68 -5.59 -0.33 -8.97
CA ASN A 68 -4.32 -0.47 -8.24
C ASN A 68 -3.58 0.86 -8.16
N ASN A 69 -3.49 1.60 -9.25
CA ASN A 69 -2.88 2.93 -9.24
C ASN A 69 -3.63 3.88 -8.30
N LEU A 70 -4.96 3.86 -8.32
CA LEU A 70 -5.75 4.67 -7.40
C LEU A 70 -5.49 4.27 -5.93
N CYS A 71 -5.44 2.97 -5.62
CA CYS A 71 -5.12 2.48 -4.29
C CYS A 71 -3.74 2.97 -3.82
N ILE A 72 -2.70 2.86 -4.64
CA ILE A 72 -1.34 3.34 -4.33
C ILE A 72 -1.36 4.84 -4.05
N GLY A 73 -1.97 5.63 -4.92
CA GLY A 73 -2.02 7.09 -4.77
C GLY A 73 -2.75 7.53 -3.50
N LEU A 74 -3.90 6.92 -3.21
CA LEU A 74 -4.67 7.19 -1.98
C LEU A 74 -3.88 6.79 -0.71
N THR A 75 -3.11 5.71 -0.78
CA THR A 75 -2.21 5.30 0.30
C THR A 75 -1.14 6.37 0.54
N GLY A 76 -0.52 6.88 -0.52
CA GLY A 76 0.47 7.95 -0.44
C GLY A 76 -0.10 9.27 0.11
N GLN A 77 -1.40 9.53 -0.12
CA GLN A 77 -2.11 10.68 0.47
C GLN A 77 -2.55 10.43 1.94
N GLY A 78 -2.42 9.22 2.47
CA GLY A 78 -2.92 8.86 3.80
C GLY A 78 -4.43 8.60 3.86
N HIS A 79 -5.12 8.53 2.73
CA HIS A 79 -6.56 8.25 2.65
C HIS A 79 -6.83 6.74 2.74
N TYR A 80 -6.46 6.13 3.87
CA TYR A 80 -6.37 4.69 4.04
C TYR A 80 -7.70 3.94 3.86
N ASP A 81 -8.82 4.50 4.28
CA ASP A 81 -10.12 3.82 4.17
C ASP A 81 -10.56 3.70 2.70
N GLU A 82 -10.46 4.79 1.92
CA GLU A 82 -10.75 4.77 0.48
C GLU A 82 -9.74 3.88 -0.27
N ALA A 83 -8.47 3.90 0.14
CA ALA A 83 -7.44 3.03 -0.41
C ALA A 83 -7.77 1.55 -0.20
N LEU A 84 -8.18 1.15 1.01
CA LEU A 84 -8.58 -0.23 1.32
C LEU A 84 -9.75 -0.70 0.45
N GLU A 85 -10.80 0.13 0.32
CA GLU A 85 -11.93 -0.17 -0.56
C GLU A 85 -11.47 -0.37 -2.01
N THR A 86 -10.61 0.53 -2.49
CA THR A 86 -10.11 0.50 -3.87
C THR A 86 -9.24 -0.73 -4.12
N CYS A 87 -8.33 -1.07 -3.19
CA CYS A 87 -7.54 -2.30 -3.27
C CYS A 87 -8.40 -3.55 -3.25
N ASN A 88 -9.45 -3.60 -2.42
CA ASN A 88 -10.39 -4.72 -2.39
C ASN A 88 -11.10 -4.90 -3.74
N ARG A 89 -11.47 -3.80 -4.39
CA ARG A 89 -12.06 -3.83 -5.75
C ARG A 89 -11.07 -4.36 -6.78
N ALA A 90 -9.78 -3.97 -6.71
CA ALA A 90 -8.73 -4.49 -7.59
C ALA A 90 -8.56 -6.01 -7.41
N ILE A 91 -8.46 -6.47 -6.16
CA ILE A 91 -8.36 -7.89 -5.79
C ILE A 91 -9.56 -8.68 -6.32
N GLY A 92 -10.79 -8.14 -6.16
CA GLY A 92 -12.00 -8.78 -6.68
C GLY A 92 -12.00 -8.96 -8.20
N LYS A 93 -11.29 -8.11 -8.93
CA LYS A 93 -11.13 -8.22 -10.40
C LYS A 93 -10.02 -9.20 -10.81
N LYS A 94 -8.94 -9.28 -10.03
CA LYS A 94 -7.78 -10.16 -10.29
C LYS A 94 -7.27 -10.77 -8.98
N PRO A 95 -7.91 -11.83 -8.48
CA PRO A 95 -7.66 -12.35 -7.13
C PRO A 95 -6.33 -13.10 -6.96
N ARG A 96 -5.56 -13.29 -8.02
CA ARG A 96 -4.23 -13.92 -7.96
C ARG A 96 -3.09 -12.94 -8.27
N GLU A 97 -3.38 -11.65 -8.35
CA GLU A 97 -2.39 -10.62 -8.60
C GLU A 97 -1.73 -10.23 -7.27
N TRP A 98 -0.51 -10.67 -7.04
CA TRP A 98 0.22 -10.50 -5.79
C TRP A 98 0.39 -9.04 -5.38
N SER A 99 0.61 -8.16 -6.35
CA SER A 99 0.85 -6.73 -6.12
C SER A 99 -0.30 -6.03 -5.41
N PHE A 100 -1.54 -6.48 -5.63
CA PHE A 100 -2.71 -5.89 -4.97
C PHE A 100 -2.77 -6.23 -3.48
N TYR A 101 -2.37 -7.45 -3.11
CA TYR A 101 -2.25 -7.84 -1.70
C TYR A 101 -1.08 -7.11 -1.03
N ASN A 102 0.07 -6.97 -1.73
CA ASN A 102 1.19 -6.17 -1.23
C ASN A 102 0.76 -4.73 -0.93
N ASN A 103 0.03 -4.09 -1.84
CA ASN A 103 -0.40 -2.70 -1.66
C ASN A 103 -1.45 -2.57 -0.54
N ARG A 104 -2.35 -3.55 -0.37
CA ARG A 104 -3.28 -3.56 0.77
C ARG A 104 -2.57 -3.82 2.10
N ALA A 105 -1.55 -4.68 2.11
CA ALA A 105 -0.69 -4.89 3.26
C ALA A 105 0.04 -3.61 3.68
N ASN A 106 0.53 -2.83 2.71
CA ASN A 106 1.15 -1.53 2.97
C ASN A 106 0.19 -0.58 3.71
N ILE A 107 -1.09 -0.53 3.32
CA ILE A 107 -2.08 0.28 4.02
C ILE A 107 -2.24 -0.20 5.47
N HIS A 108 -2.35 -1.51 5.70
CA HIS A 108 -2.45 -2.06 7.04
C HIS A 108 -1.19 -1.78 7.87
N PHE A 109 -0.01 -1.80 7.25
CA PHE A 109 1.25 -1.43 7.90
C PHE A 109 1.23 0.03 8.35
N TYR A 110 0.84 0.98 7.50
CA TYR A 110 0.75 2.40 7.86
C TYR A 110 -0.32 2.69 8.92
N GLN A 111 -1.35 1.85 9.01
CA GLN A 111 -2.35 1.89 10.08
C GLN A 111 -1.88 1.16 11.36
N GLU A 112 -0.62 0.71 11.44
CA GLU A 112 -0.06 -0.09 12.54
C GLU A 112 -0.78 -1.43 12.79
N LYS A 113 -1.60 -1.89 11.84
CA LYS A 113 -2.32 -3.17 11.87
C LYS A 113 -1.41 -4.29 11.35
N TYR A 114 -0.28 -4.51 12.04
CA TYR A 114 0.82 -5.36 11.55
C TYR A 114 0.41 -6.80 11.26
N ASP A 115 -0.48 -7.39 12.03
CA ASP A 115 -0.93 -8.77 11.78
C ASP A 115 -1.75 -8.88 10.50
N ARG A 116 -2.57 -7.86 10.18
CA ARG A 116 -3.29 -7.80 8.90
C ARG A 116 -2.32 -7.57 7.73
N ALA A 117 -1.32 -6.72 7.90
CA ALA A 117 -0.28 -6.51 6.92
C ALA A 117 0.46 -7.81 6.61
N LEU A 118 0.90 -8.54 7.64
CA LEU A 118 1.58 -9.84 7.47
C LEU A 118 0.69 -10.86 6.75
N SER A 119 -0.60 -10.93 7.10
CA SER A 119 -1.55 -11.84 6.43
C SER A 119 -1.60 -11.60 4.93
N ASP A 120 -1.69 -10.33 4.51
CA ASP A 120 -1.73 -9.96 3.08
C ASP A 120 -0.39 -10.17 2.38
N TYR A 121 0.75 -9.83 3.02
CA TYR A 121 2.07 -10.10 2.44
C TYR A 121 2.31 -11.60 2.23
N TYR A 122 1.97 -12.44 3.22
CA TYR A 122 2.07 -13.89 3.06
C TYR A 122 1.14 -14.41 1.97
N LYS A 123 -0.06 -13.83 1.85
CA LYS A 123 -0.96 -14.16 0.73
C LYS A 123 -0.34 -13.77 -0.62
N ALA A 124 0.26 -12.59 -0.72
CA ALA A 124 0.98 -12.16 -1.92
C ALA A 124 2.11 -13.14 -2.27
N LEU A 125 2.88 -13.57 -1.26
CA LEU A 125 3.99 -14.50 -1.42
C LEU A 125 3.55 -15.87 -1.95
N THR A 126 2.30 -16.30 -1.72
CA THR A 126 1.78 -17.53 -2.35
C THR A 126 1.59 -17.40 -3.86
N PHE A 127 1.47 -16.17 -4.39
CA PHE A 127 1.32 -15.91 -5.82
C PHE A 127 2.65 -15.51 -6.50
N SER A 128 3.61 -14.99 -5.75
CA SER A 128 4.96 -14.65 -6.20
C SER A 128 5.99 -15.19 -5.20
N PRO A 129 6.26 -16.51 -5.20
CA PRO A 129 7.24 -17.10 -4.29
C PRO A 129 8.64 -16.53 -4.54
N GLY A 130 9.35 -16.18 -3.46
CA GLY A 130 10.72 -15.68 -3.55
C GLY A 130 10.85 -14.21 -3.96
N ASP A 131 9.75 -13.47 -3.99
CA ASP A 131 9.77 -12.03 -4.31
C ASP A 131 10.49 -11.23 -3.21
N ASP A 132 11.58 -10.56 -3.58
CA ASP A 132 12.44 -9.82 -2.64
C ASP A 132 11.72 -8.64 -1.97
N VAL A 133 10.79 -7.99 -2.69
CA VAL A 133 9.99 -6.89 -2.14
C VAL A 133 9.09 -7.41 -1.01
N LEU A 134 8.42 -8.54 -1.23
CA LEU A 134 7.56 -9.16 -0.22
C LEU A 134 8.37 -9.63 0.99
N ILE A 135 9.51 -10.28 0.77
CA ILE A 135 10.40 -10.74 1.84
C ILE A 135 10.88 -9.56 2.69
N THR A 136 11.26 -8.47 2.03
CA THR A 136 11.69 -7.24 2.69
C THR A 136 10.57 -6.61 3.51
N ASN A 137 9.36 -6.48 2.95
CA ASN A 137 8.20 -5.91 3.62
C ASN A 137 7.77 -6.74 4.83
N ILE A 138 7.76 -8.08 4.70
CA ILE A 138 7.50 -9.00 5.83
C ILE A 138 8.53 -8.78 6.94
N SER A 139 9.81 -8.78 6.61
CA SER A 139 10.89 -8.63 7.57
C SER A 139 10.83 -7.28 8.31
N LEU A 140 10.52 -6.20 7.57
CA LEU A 140 10.30 -4.88 8.14
C LEU A 140 9.09 -4.88 9.10
N THR A 141 7.97 -5.46 8.67
CA THR A 141 6.74 -5.50 9.46
C THR A 141 6.94 -6.26 10.76
N LEU A 142 7.62 -7.42 10.73
CA LEU A 142 7.93 -8.20 11.93
C LEU A 142 8.78 -7.40 12.92
N ARG A 143 9.82 -6.71 12.45
CA ARG A 143 10.69 -5.86 13.30
C ARG A 143 9.92 -4.70 13.91
N THR A 144 9.08 -4.02 13.11
CA THR A 144 8.30 -2.86 13.56
C THR A 144 7.26 -3.28 14.58
N ARG A 145 6.54 -4.38 14.35
CA ARG A 145 5.58 -4.96 15.30
C ARG A 145 6.23 -5.29 16.64
N LYS A 146 7.43 -5.92 16.62
CA LYS A 146 8.18 -6.25 17.83
C LYS A 146 8.52 -5.00 18.64
N LYS A 147 9.06 -3.95 17.99
CA LYS A 147 9.37 -2.67 18.64
C LYS A 147 8.14 -1.99 19.23
N ALA A 148 7.01 -2.03 18.52
CA ALA A 148 5.76 -1.47 19.01
C ALA A 148 5.28 -2.19 20.29
N ALA A 149 5.34 -3.52 20.33
CA ALA A 149 4.98 -4.31 21.51
C ALA A 149 5.91 -4.04 22.71
N GLU A 150 7.22 -3.91 22.47
CA GLU A 150 8.21 -3.57 23.51
C GLU A 150 7.94 -2.19 24.12
N ARG A 151 7.56 -1.19 23.28
CA ARG A 151 7.21 0.16 23.74
C ARG A 151 5.99 0.14 24.66
N VAL A 152 4.91 -0.53 24.24
CA VAL A 152 3.68 -0.65 25.05
C VAL A 152 3.96 -1.36 26.39
N GLY A 153 4.77 -2.42 26.35
CA GLY A 153 5.17 -3.13 27.57
C GLY A 153 6.03 -2.30 28.54
N ALA A 154 6.82 -1.36 28.03
CA ALA A 154 7.61 -0.44 28.85
C ALA A 154 6.74 0.64 29.48
N GLU A 155 5.82 1.23 28.72
CA GLU A 155 4.87 2.26 29.21
C GLU A 155 3.96 1.71 30.31
N GLY A 156 3.42 0.50 30.15
CA GLY A 156 2.58 -0.16 31.17
C GLY A 156 3.31 -0.48 32.50
N LYS A 157 4.65 -0.65 32.47
CA LYS A 157 5.45 -0.84 33.69
C LYS A 157 5.67 0.45 34.46
N ILE A 158 5.78 1.58 33.77
CA ILE A 158 5.96 2.90 34.39
C ILE A 158 4.68 3.32 35.09
N GLU A 159 3.50 3.10 34.50
CA GLU A 159 2.22 3.41 35.11
C GLU A 159 1.92 2.60 36.37
N GLN A 160 2.46 1.38 36.50
CA GLN A 160 2.27 0.54 37.70
C GLN A 160 3.19 0.90 38.87
N GLN A 161 4.19 1.77 38.63
CA GLN A 161 5.18 2.17 39.63
C GLN A 161 4.94 3.61 40.19
N SER A 162 3.95 4.31 39.65
CA SER A 162 3.52 5.66 40.05
C SER A 162 2.26 5.61 40.94
#